data_b05514aa776a682999b2bdc09c666937
#
_entry.id   b05514aa776a682999b2bdc09c666937
#
_cell.length_a   1.000
_cell.length_b   1.000
_cell.length_c   1.000
_cell.angle_alpha   90.00
_cell.angle_beta   90.00
_cell.angle_gamma   90.00
#
_symmetry.space_group_name_H-M   'P 1'
#
loop_
_entity.id
_entity.type
_entity.pdbx_description
1 polymer ?
#
loop_
_entity_poly.entity_id
_entity_poly.type
_entity_poly.pdbx_seq_one_letter_code
_entity_poly.pdbx_strand_id
1 'polypeptide(L)'
;PGCRPLFATLPDGVYPWVFPLLCDEPLALFRQLKEAGVPVIRFGEYLWPGVDATVCANSVDLSRRVLQFPCHQELRDDEIAWMIGQVRGAILGATR
;
A
#
# COMPACT_ATOMS: atom_id res chain seq x y z
N PRO A 1 -5.61 -4.77 11.67
CA PRO A 1 -7.03 -4.59 11.45
C PRO A 1 -7.28 -3.75 10.20
N GLY A 2 -8.02 -4.29 9.27
CA GLY A 2 -8.34 -3.63 8.02
C GLY A 2 -7.21 -3.52 7.01
N CYS A 3 -6.02 -3.98 7.35
CA CYS A 3 -4.87 -3.95 6.45
C CYS A 3 -4.08 -5.24 6.57
N ARG A 4 -3.59 -5.72 5.42
CA ARG A 4 -2.75 -6.93 5.37
C ARG A 4 -1.83 -6.86 4.14
N PRO A 5 -0.68 -7.53 4.18
CA PRO A 5 0.13 -7.66 2.97
C PRO A 5 -0.64 -8.37 1.88
N LEU A 6 -0.49 -7.93 0.62
CA LEU A 6 -1.09 -8.61 -0.51
C LEU A 6 -0.54 -10.04 -0.67
N PHE A 7 0.75 -10.21 -0.39
CA PHE A 7 1.41 -11.52 -0.40
C PHE A 7 1.90 -11.82 1.02
N ALA A 8 1.51 -12.97 1.57
CA ALA A 8 1.87 -13.36 2.92
C ALA A 8 3.38 -13.64 3.06
N THR A 9 4.00 -14.16 2.00
CA THR A 9 5.43 -14.49 1.99
C THR A 9 6.05 -14.03 0.68
N LEU A 10 7.37 -13.82 0.72
CA LEU A 10 8.14 -13.46 -0.47
C LEU A 10 8.93 -14.69 -0.93
N PRO A 11 8.72 -15.15 -2.19
CA PRO A 11 9.50 -16.28 -2.71
C PRO A 11 11.00 -15.96 -2.76
N ASP A 12 11.84 -16.99 -2.58
CA ASP A 12 13.29 -16.83 -2.68
C ASP A 12 13.68 -16.31 -4.06
N GLY A 13 14.66 -15.41 -4.07
CA GLY A 13 15.15 -14.83 -5.32
C GLY A 13 14.30 -13.69 -5.88
N VAL A 14 13.25 -13.30 -5.21
CA VAL A 14 12.41 -12.16 -5.61
C VAL A 14 12.85 -10.92 -4.86
N TYR A 15 13.11 -9.84 -5.62
CA TYR A 15 13.55 -8.55 -5.07
C TYR A 15 12.48 -7.50 -5.38
N PRO A 16 11.55 -7.25 -4.46
CA PRO A 16 10.42 -6.36 -4.75
C PRO A 16 10.87 -4.89 -4.86
N TRP A 17 10.24 -4.18 -5.77
CA TRP A 17 10.41 -2.73 -5.90
C TRP A 17 9.53 -1.98 -4.92
N VAL A 18 8.32 -2.47 -4.71
CA VAL A 18 7.34 -1.89 -3.80
C VAL A 18 6.73 -2.99 -2.92
N PHE A 19 6.26 -2.58 -1.76
CA PHE A 19 5.49 -3.45 -0.86
C PHE A 19 4.01 -3.10 -0.98
N PRO A 20 3.17 -4.01 -1.49
CA PRO A 20 1.73 -3.76 -1.61
C PRO A 20 1.00 -4.12 -0.32
N LEU A 21 0.24 -3.17 0.20
CA LEU A 21 -0.59 -3.34 1.38
C LEU A 21 -2.07 -3.26 0.98
N LEU A 22 -2.82 -4.30 1.28
CA LEU A 22 -4.25 -4.35 0.99
C LEU A 22 -5.01 -3.75 2.16
N CYS A 23 -5.82 -2.71 1.90
CA CYS A 23 -6.53 -1.98 2.94
C CYS A 23 -8.02 -1.96 2.66
N ASP A 24 -8.84 -2.07 3.72
CA ASP A 24 -10.27 -1.97 3.59
C ASP A 24 -10.74 -0.53 3.36
N GLU A 25 -10.06 0.44 4.02
CA GLU A 25 -10.35 1.85 3.86
C GLU A 25 -9.05 2.62 3.57
N PRO A 26 -8.53 2.56 2.32
CA PRO A 26 -7.22 3.10 2.02
C PRO A 26 -7.14 4.62 1.98
N LEU A 27 -8.24 5.31 1.69
CA LEU A 27 -8.17 6.76 1.48
C LEU A 27 -7.76 7.55 2.72
N ALA A 28 -8.35 7.23 3.87
CA ALA A 28 -7.99 7.90 5.13
C ALA A 28 -6.54 7.61 5.50
N LEU A 29 -6.13 6.35 5.38
CA LEU A 29 -4.77 5.94 5.67
C LEU A 29 -3.78 6.61 4.70
N PHE A 30 -4.12 6.65 3.41
CA PHE A 30 -3.29 7.28 2.38
C PHE A 30 -3.06 8.77 2.70
N ARG A 31 -4.12 9.50 3.03
CA ARG A 31 -4.01 10.93 3.37
C ARG A 31 -3.16 11.15 4.60
N GLN A 32 -3.38 10.37 5.64
CA GLN A 32 -2.63 10.49 6.89
C GLN A 32 -1.14 10.25 6.67
N LEU A 33 -0.79 9.21 5.90
CA LEU A 33 0.60 8.89 5.60
C LEU A 33 1.25 9.95 4.71
N LYS A 34 0.53 10.49 3.73
CA LYS A 34 1.05 11.57 2.89
C LYS A 34 1.34 12.81 3.72
N GLU A 35 0.46 13.18 4.63
CA GLU A 35 0.67 14.32 5.52
C GLU A 35 1.88 14.11 6.43
N ALA A 36 2.14 12.86 6.83
CA ALA A 36 3.31 12.51 7.64
C ALA A 36 4.61 12.47 6.82
N GLY A 37 4.54 12.60 5.50
CA GLY A 37 5.72 12.57 4.64
C GLY A 37 6.11 11.19 4.13
N VAL A 38 5.28 10.18 4.30
CA VAL A 38 5.56 8.84 3.79
C VAL A 38 5.34 8.78 2.28
N PRO A 39 6.31 8.28 1.51
CA PRO A 39 6.17 8.14 0.05
C PRO A 39 5.30 6.94 -0.32
N VAL A 40 4.00 7.07 -0.14
CA VAL A 40 3.01 6.03 -0.43
C VAL A 40 2.28 6.38 -1.72
N ILE A 41 1.97 5.37 -2.52
CA ILE A 41 1.26 5.51 -3.80
C ILE A 41 0.05 4.59 -3.78
N ARG A 42 -1.05 5.04 -4.37
CA ARG A 42 -2.22 4.19 -4.58
C ARG A 42 -2.02 3.38 -5.85
N PHE A 43 -2.11 2.05 -5.74
CA PHE A 43 -2.01 1.17 -6.89
C PHE A 43 -3.20 1.39 -7.81
N GLY A 44 -2.90 1.66 -9.10
CA GLY A 44 -3.97 1.79 -10.07
C GLY A 44 -4.95 2.92 -9.77
N GLU A 45 -4.46 4.02 -9.21
CA GLU A 45 -5.30 5.20 -8.93
C GLU A 45 -6.13 5.59 -10.15
N TYR A 46 -5.55 5.43 -11.33
CA TYR A 46 -6.22 5.67 -12.60
C TYR A 46 -6.30 4.36 -13.37
N LEU A 47 -7.51 3.89 -13.60
CA LEU A 47 -7.74 2.71 -14.41
C LEU A 47 -7.61 3.06 -15.90
N TRP A 48 -7.22 2.06 -16.70
CA TRP A 48 -7.23 2.22 -18.15
C TRP A 48 -8.65 2.57 -18.61
N PRO A 49 -8.81 3.53 -19.54
CA PRO A 49 -10.15 3.90 -20.03
C PRO A 49 -10.93 2.69 -20.52
N GLY A 50 -12.18 2.59 -20.08
CA GLY A 50 -13.04 1.47 -20.42
C GLY A 50 -12.99 0.28 -19.47
N VAL A 51 -12.08 0.30 -18.47
CA VAL A 51 -12.02 -0.77 -17.46
C VAL A 51 -12.95 -0.42 -16.31
N ASP A 52 -13.91 -1.32 -16.05
CA ASP A 52 -14.78 -1.22 -14.90
C ASP A 52 -15.06 -2.63 -14.32
N ALA A 53 -15.92 -2.71 -13.32
CA ALA A 53 -16.20 -3.99 -12.65
C ALA A 53 -16.85 -5.03 -13.59
N THR A 54 -17.46 -4.60 -14.70
CA THR A 54 -18.05 -5.53 -15.68
C THR A 54 -16.97 -6.17 -16.56
N VAL A 55 -15.82 -5.49 -16.73
CA VAL A 55 -14.69 -6.00 -17.52
C VAL A 55 -13.76 -6.82 -16.62
N CYS A 56 -13.39 -6.28 -15.45
CA CYS A 56 -12.51 -6.99 -14.53
C CYS A 56 -12.75 -6.49 -13.09
N ALA A 57 -13.53 -7.22 -12.33
CA ALA A 57 -13.85 -6.86 -10.96
C ALA A 57 -12.60 -6.85 -10.06
N ASN A 58 -11.68 -7.79 -10.26
CA ASN A 58 -10.46 -7.87 -9.47
C ASN A 58 -9.57 -6.64 -9.67
N SER A 59 -9.42 -6.16 -10.90
CA SER A 59 -8.62 -4.97 -11.19
C SER A 59 -9.20 -3.73 -10.51
N VAL A 60 -10.51 -3.57 -10.57
CA VAL A 60 -11.18 -2.44 -9.91
C VAL A 60 -11.01 -2.52 -8.40
N ASP A 61 -11.23 -3.71 -7.81
CA ASP A 61 -11.08 -3.91 -6.37
C ASP A 61 -9.65 -3.58 -5.91
N LEU A 62 -8.64 -4.12 -6.58
CA LEU A 62 -7.25 -3.87 -6.23
C LEU A 62 -6.88 -2.40 -6.39
N SER A 63 -7.36 -1.74 -7.45
CA SER A 63 -7.07 -0.32 -7.65
C SER A 63 -7.59 0.55 -6.51
N ARG A 64 -8.66 0.13 -5.85
CA ARG A 64 -9.27 0.85 -4.75
C ARG A 64 -8.62 0.57 -3.40
N ARG A 65 -8.02 -0.63 -3.23
CA ARG A 65 -7.64 -1.13 -1.90
C ARG A 65 -6.15 -1.25 -1.67
N VAL A 66 -5.32 -1.19 -2.70
CA VAL A 66 -3.88 -1.43 -2.55
C VAL A 66 -3.11 -0.12 -2.44
N LEU A 67 -2.32 0.00 -1.37
CA LEU A 67 -1.30 1.05 -1.21
C LEU A 67 0.07 0.44 -1.45
N GLN A 68 0.96 1.18 -2.11
CA GLN A 68 2.31 0.75 -2.42
C GLN A 68 3.32 1.56 -1.64
N PHE A 69 4.24 0.88 -0.96
CA PHE A 69 5.34 1.51 -0.23
C PHE A 69 6.65 1.15 -0.89
N PRO A 70 7.60 2.10 -1.03
CA PRO A 70 8.90 1.78 -1.60
C PRO A 70 9.66 0.83 -0.66
N CYS A 71 10.30 -0.19 -1.22
CA CYS A 71 11.13 -1.12 -0.47
C CYS A 71 12.36 -1.55 -1.27
N HIS A 72 12.77 -0.72 -2.24
CA HIS A 72 13.94 -1.01 -3.08
C HIS A 72 15.25 -0.81 -2.31
N GLN A 73 16.32 -1.34 -2.86
CA GLN A 73 17.62 -1.40 -2.18
C GLN A 73 18.30 -0.04 -1.96
N GLU A 74 17.84 1.02 -2.57
CA GLU A 74 18.38 2.36 -2.33
C GLU A 74 17.88 2.98 -1.03
N LEU A 75 16.87 2.39 -0.40
CA LEU A 75 16.41 2.85 0.90
C LEU A 75 17.34 2.37 2.01
N ARG A 76 17.65 3.25 2.95
CA ARG A 76 18.42 2.87 4.13
C ARG A 76 17.52 2.19 5.16
N ASP A 77 18.13 1.38 6.02
CA ASP A 77 17.39 0.65 7.06
C ASP A 77 16.63 1.60 8.00
N ASP A 78 17.21 2.75 8.33
CA ASP A 78 16.55 3.72 9.18
C ASP A 78 15.34 4.37 8.49
N GLU A 79 15.40 4.55 7.18
CA GLU A 79 14.28 5.07 6.41
C GLU A 79 13.12 4.07 6.37
N ILE A 80 13.43 2.79 6.17
CA ILE A 80 12.44 1.72 6.19
C ILE A 80 11.81 1.61 7.58
N ALA A 81 12.62 1.64 8.63
CA ALA A 81 12.13 1.56 10.01
C ALA A 81 11.20 2.74 10.34
N TRP A 82 11.53 3.93 9.87
CA TRP A 82 10.69 5.11 10.06
C TRP A 82 9.34 4.95 9.38
N MET A 83 9.33 4.47 8.12
CA MET A 83 8.08 4.22 7.40
C MET A 83 7.21 3.19 8.10
N ILE A 84 7.81 2.09 8.55
CA ILE A 84 7.09 1.04 9.29
C ILE A 84 6.45 1.63 10.54
N GLY A 85 7.17 2.47 11.26
CA GLY A 85 6.65 3.14 12.44
C GLY A 85 5.45 4.03 12.12
N GLN A 86 5.53 4.81 11.04
CA GLN A 86 4.43 5.66 10.61
C GLN A 86 3.19 4.85 10.21
N VAL A 87 3.38 3.78 9.44
CA VAL A 87 2.29 2.93 9.00
C VAL A 87 1.61 2.24 10.19
N ARG A 88 2.40 1.69 11.12
CA ARG A 88 1.85 1.06 12.32
C ARG A 88 1.05 2.04 13.16
N GLY A 89 1.59 3.23 13.39
CA GLY A 89 0.90 4.26 14.15
C GLY A 89 -0.41 4.67 13.51
N ALA A 90 -0.43 4.82 12.19
CA ALA A 90 -1.63 5.18 11.46
C ALA A 90 -2.69 4.08 11.52
N ILE A 91 -2.29 2.82 11.35
CA ILE A 91 -3.22 1.67 11.40
C ILE A 91 -3.81 1.54 12.80
N LEU A 92 -2.98 1.58 13.84
CA LEU A 92 -3.44 1.47 15.22
C LEU A 92 -4.31 2.66 15.62
N GLY A 93 -3.99 3.86 15.15
CA GLY A 93 -4.81 5.02 15.36
C GLY A 93 -6.18 4.92 14.70
N ALA A 94 -6.24 4.33 13.50
CA ALA A 94 -7.49 4.17 12.76
C ALA A 94 -8.45 3.18 13.40
N THR A 95 -7.98 2.30 14.30
CA THR A 95 -8.81 1.29 14.97
C THR A 95 -9.38 1.78 16.31
N ARG A 96 -9.05 2.97 16.70
CA ARG A 96 -9.55 3.58 17.95
C ARG A 96 -10.82 4.42 17.66
#